data_ea2b55aa974814794e4e919e63b9e46f
#
_entry.id   ea2b55aa974814794e4e919e63b9e46f
#
_cell.length_a   1.000
_cell.length_b   1.000
_cell.length_c   1.000
_cell.angle_alpha   90.00
_cell.angle_beta   90.00
_cell.angle_gamma   90.00
#
_symmetry.space_group_name_H-M   'P 1'
#
loop_
_entity.id
_entity.type
_entity.pdbx_description
1 polymer ?
#
loop_
_entity_poly.entity_id
_entity_poly.type
_entity_poly.pdbx_seq_one_letter_code
_entity_poly.pdbx_strand_id
1 'polypeptide(L)'
;VQGGIGEIFTVTQQADKFFPATQFHWSWTESTVPVLMIGFLFANIQQFTASQDVVQRYIVTDSIEETKKTLLTNAKLVAVIPVFFFAIGSALFVYYQQHPQLLPAGFNTGGILPLFVVTEMPVGIAGLIIAAIFAAAQSSISSSLNSISSCFNSDIYQRLSHKKRTPENRMKIAKLVILVAGLISSAASVWLVMADESEIWDAFNSLIGLMGGPMTGLFMLGIFFKRANAGSAVLGIIISVITVLGARYATDLNFFFYGVIGSLSVVISGVIFAPLFAPAPPLTLDEKPEPKVTL
;
A
#
# COMPACT_ATOMS: atom_id res chain seq x y z
N VAL A 1 19.44 1.38 27.48
CA VAL A 1 18.37 1.55 28.48
C VAL A 1 18.85 0.92 29.76
N GLN A 2 18.93 1.71 30.85
CA GLN A 2 19.23 1.20 32.19
C GLN A 2 18.03 0.34 32.63
N GLY A 3 18.26 -0.90 33.06
CA GLY A 3 17.19 -1.84 33.44
C GLY A 3 16.78 -2.86 32.37
N GLY A 4 17.32 -2.77 31.14
CA GLY A 4 17.15 -3.77 30.09
C GLY A 4 15.73 -3.89 29.55
N ILE A 5 15.38 -5.08 29.04
CA ILE A 5 14.08 -5.36 28.36
C ILE A 5 12.91 -5.22 29.35
N GLY A 6 13.10 -5.60 30.63
CA GLY A 6 12.05 -5.52 31.64
C GLY A 6 11.59 -4.08 31.89
N GLU A 7 12.53 -3.13 31.93
CA GLU A 7 12.19 -1.72 32.10
C GLU A 7 11.53 -1.11 30.88
N ILE A 8 11.95 -1.50 29.66
CA ILE A 8 11.27 -1.09 28.45
C ILE A 8 9.79 -1.46 28.52
N PHE A 9 9.50 -2.69 28.93
CA PHE A 9 8.12 -3.17 29.07
C PHE A 9 7.34 -2.38 30.13
N THR A 10 7.92 -2.22 31.32
CA THR A 10 7.26 -1.56 32.45
C THR A 10 6.98 -0.09 32.16
N VAL A 11 7.97 0.66 31.66
CA VAL A 11 7.84 2.09 31.36
C VAL A 11 6.84 2.31 30.20
N THR A 12 6.90 1.47 29.15
CA THR A 12 5.97 1.56 28.02
C THR A 12 4.53 1.26 28.47
N GLN A 13 4.35 0.30 29.38
CA GLN A 13 3.05 -0.03 29.95
C GLN A 13 2.52 1.10 30.84
N GLN A 14 3.35 1.67 31.72
CA GLN A 14 2.98 2.79 32.56
C GLN A 14 2.62 4.05 31.78
N ALA A 15 3.26 4.25 30.63
CA ALA A 15 2.96 5.34 29.71
C ALA A 15 1.73 5.06 28.81
N ASP A 16 1.00 3.97 29.03
CA ASP A 16 -0.16 3.52 28.23
C ASP A 16 0.12 3.44 26.72
N LYS A 17 1.37 3.05 26.36
CA LYS A 17 1.80 2.93 24.94
C LYS A 17 1.67 1.52 24.41
N PHE A 18 1.41 0.51 25.25
CA PHE A 18 1.44 -0.90 24.84
C PHE A 18 0.12 -1.33 24.20
N PHE A 19 -1.00 -1.06 24.86
CA PHE A 19 -2.36 -1.28 24.36
C PHE A 19 -3.28 -0.26 25.05
N PRO A 20 -3.37 0.96 24.54
CA PRO A 20 -4.23 1.95 25.15
C PRO A 20 -5.69 1.49 25.05
N ALA A 21 -6.26 1.04 26.18
CA ALA A 21 -7.66 0.62 26.26
C ALA A 21 -8.61 1.72 25.79
N THR A 22 -8.18 2.97 25.92
CA THR A 22 -8.88 4.16 25.44
C THR A 22 -9.04 4.19 23.92
N GLN A 23 -8.24 3.45 23.16
CA GLN A 23 -8.30 3.37 21.69
C GLN A 23 -9.29 2.30 21.18
N PHE A 24 -9.88 1.48 22.06
CA PHE A 24 -10.88 0.45 21.70
C PHE A 24 -12.30 1.00 21.72
N HIS A 25 -12.53 2.15 21.09
CA HIS A 25 -13.86 2.69 20.84
C HIS A 25 -14.07 2.96 19.36
N TRP A 26 -15.33 3.07 18.94
CA TRP A 26 -15.65 3.43 17.57
C TRP A 26 -15.55 4.95 17.39
N SER A 27 -14.84 5.40 16.36
CA SER A 27 -14.79 6.80 15.96
C SER A 27 -14.85 6.91 14.45
N TRP A 28 -15.50 7.95 13.94
CA TRP A 28 -15.51 8.21 12.51
C TRP A 28 -14.36 9.14 12.09
N THR A 29 -13.77 9.85 13.02
CA THR A 29 -12.76 10.90 12.79
C THR A 29 -11.37 10.50 13.28
N GLU A 30 -11.27 9.64 14.29
CA GLU A 30 -10.02 9.23 14.91
C GLU A 30 -9.55 7.87 14.41
N SER A 31 -8.22 7.67 14.39
CA SER A 31 -7.58 6.40 14.03
C SER A 31 -7.60 5.43 15.22
N THR A 32 -8.79 4.98 15.62
CA THR A 32 -8.96 4.01 16.72
C THR A 32 -8.71 2.57 16.22
N VAL A 33 -8.50 1.62 17.14
CA VAL A 33 -8.18 0.24 16.80
C VAL A 33 -9.22 -0.39 15.86
N PRO A 34 -10.55 -0.30 16.09
CA PRO A 34 -11.55 -0.84 15.16
C PRO A 34 -11.49 -0.20 13.76
N VAL A 35 -11.23 1.11 13.70
CA VAL A 35 -11.11 1.85 12.43
C VAL A 35 -9.88 1.39 11.66
N LEU A 36 -8.74 1.25 12.33
CA LEU A 36 -7.51 0.71 11.75
C LEU A 36 -7.72 -0.72 11.23
N MET A 37 -8.37 -1.60 12.00
CA MET A 37 -8.64 -2.98 11.59
C MET A 37 -9.44 -3.03 10.29
N ILE A 38 -10.50 -2.23 10.17
CA ILE A 38 -11.33 -2.19 8.96
C ILE A 38 -10.55 -1.58 7.79
N GLY A 39 -9.89 -0.45 8.00
CA GLY A 39 -9.10 0.21 6.97
C GLY A 39 -7.99 -0.68 6.41
N PHE A 40 -7.23 -1.31 7.28
CA PHE A 40 -6.18 -2.25 6.89
C PHE A 40 -6.72 -3.52 6.24
N LEU A 41 -7.90 -4.00 6.61
CA LEU A 41 -8.54 -5.13 5.93
C LEU A 41 -8.76 -4.80 4.44
N PHE A 42 -9.37 -3.65 4.15
CA PHE A 42 -9.63 -3.25 2.76
C PHE A 42 -8.33 -2.93 1.99
N ALA A 43 -7.35 -2.29 2.63
CA ALA A 43 -6.04 -2.06 2.05
C ALA A 43 -5.31 -3.37 1.71
N ASN A 44 -5.38 -4.39 2.56
CA ASN A 44 -4.79 -5.70 2.29
C ASN A 44 -5.55 -6.45 1.19
N ILE A 45 -6.88 -6.36 1.12
CA ILE A 45 -7.63 -6.93 0.00
C ILE A 45 -7.11 -6.34 -1.32
N GLN A 46 -6.96 -5.01 -1.40
CA GLN A 46 -6.39 -4.33 -2.57
C GLN A 46 -4.97 -4.84 -2.89
N GLN A 47 -4.10 -4.89 -1.89
CA GLN A 47 -2.71 -5.29 -2.06
C GLN A 47 -2.58 -6.72 -2.61
N PHE A 48 -3.38 -7.65 -2.10
CA PHE A 48 -3.28 -9.06 -2.47
C PHE A 48 -4.13 -9.47 -3.69
N THR A 49 -5.05 -8.62 -4.15
CA THR A 49 -5.91 -8.93 -5.31
C THR A 49 -5.62 -8.08 -6.54
N ALA A 50 -5.27 -6.81 -6.36
CA ALA A 50 -5.17 -5.83 -7.44
C ALA A 50 -3.74 -5.32 -7.70
N SER A 51 -2.82 -5.50 -6.75
CA SER A 51 -1.47 -4.99 -6.88
C SER A 51 -0.63 -5.85 -7.83
N GLN A 52 -0.17 -5.27 -8.95
CA GLN A 52 0.52 -5.98 -10.02
C GLN A 52 1.82 -6.63 -9.53
N ASP A 53 2.57 -5.97 -8.65
CA ASP A 53 3.81 -6.48 -8.06
C ASP A 53 3.59 -7.74 -7.21
N VAL A 54 2.42 -7.89 -6.61
CA VAL A 54 2.03 -9.07 -5.82
C VAL A 54 1.46 -10.15 -6.74
N VAL A 55 0.52 -9.79 -7.64
CA VAL A 55 -0.13 -10.73 -8.57
C VAL A 55 0.88 -11.41 -9.49
N GLN A 56 1.89 -10.69 -9.99
CA GLN A 56 2.96 -11.30 -10.80
C GLN A 56 3.65 -12.46 -10.09
N ARG A 57 3.81 -12.42 -8.78
CA ARG A 57 4.43 -13.50 -8.00
C ARG A 57 3.57 -14.76 -7.96
N TYR A 58 2.24 -14.61 -8.02
CA TYR A 58 1.34 -15.77 -8.07
C TYR A 58 1.37 -16.46 -9.44
N ILE A 59 1.47 -15.68 -10.52
CA ILE A 59 1.51 -16.20 -11.90
C ILE A 59 2.78 -17.02 -12.16
N VAL A 60 3.86 -16.74 -11.44
CA VAL A 60 5.15 -17.44 -11.59
C VAL A 60 5.19 -18.75 -10.81
N THR A 61 4.30 -18.99 -9.85
CA THR A 61 4.25 -20.26 -9.11
C THR A 61 3.68 -21.38 -9.98
N ASP A 62 4.25 -22.59 -9.85
CA ASP A 62 3.87 -23.73 -10.69
C ASP A 62 2.58 -24.40 -10.26
N SER A 63 2.13 -24.14 -9.02
CA SER A 63 0.91 -24.75 -8.46
C SER A 63 0.16 -23.84 -7.48
N ILE A 64 -1.16 -24.11 -7.32
CA ILE A 64 -1.99 -23.44 -6.33
C ILE A 64 -1.47 -23.70 -4.90
N GLU A 65 -0.87 -24.87 -4.65
CA GLU A 65 -0.34 -25.22 -3.35
C GLU A 65 0.89 -24.39 -3.00
N GLU A 66 1.77 -24.16 -3.96
CA GLU A 66 2.91 -23.25 -3.79
C GLU A 66 2.48 -21.81 -3.57
N THR A 67 1.47 -21.34 -4.31
CA THR A 67 0.87 -20.02 -4.09
C THR A 67 0.34 -19.88 -2.66
N LYS A 68 -0.43 -20.88 -2.17
CA LYS A 68 -0.93 -20.89 -0.78
C LYS A 68 0.20 -20.88 0.24
N LYS A 69 1.25 -21.67 0.03
CA LYS A 69 2.42 -21.72 0.92
C LYS A 69 3.14 -20.37 0.97
N THR A 70 3.30 -19.72 -0.17
CA THR A 70 3.89 -18.37 -0.28
C THR A 70 3.07 -17.34 0.47
N LEU A 71 1.74 -17.33 0.27
CA LEU A 71 0.82 -16.43 0.98
C LEU A 71 0.84 -16.64 2.49
N LEU A 72 0.81 -17.89 2.96
CA LEU A 72 0.87 -18.21 4.39
C LEU A 72 2.23 -17.83 5.01
N THR A 73 3.32 -18.01 4.27
CA THR A 73 4.65 -17.59 4.73
C THR A 73 4.72 -16.07 4.85
N ASN A 74 4.22 -15.36 3.84
CA ASN A 74 4.13 -13.90 3.88
C ASN A 74 3.27 -13.42 5.06
N ALA A 75 2.11 -14.02 5.28
CA ALA A 75 1.23 -13.68 6.41
C ALA A 75 1.93 -13.86 7.77
N LYS A 76 2.71 -14.95 7.94
CA LYS A 76 3.50 -15.16 9.16
C LYS A 76 4.58 -14.09 9.34
N LEU A 77 5.29 -13.72 8.27
CA LEU A 77 6.31 -12.67 8.31
C LEU A 77 5.71 -11.31 8.63
N VAL A 78 4.58 -10.98 8.00
CA VAL A 78 3.84 -9.72 8.26
C VAL A 78 3.32 -9.66 9.70
N ALA A 79 3.02 -10.78 10.34
CA ALA A 79 2.62 -10.81 11.75
C ALA A 79 3.82 -10.64 12.71
N VAL A 80 4.99 -11.16 12.35
CA VAL A 80 6.16 -11.17 13.25
C VAL A 80 7.03 -9.91 13.11
N ILE A 81 7.29 -9.47 11.89
CA ILE A 81 8.22 -8.36 11.63
C ILE A 81 7.81 -7.05 12.32
N PRO A 82 6.54 -6.62 12.33
CA PRO A 82 6.14 -5.39 13.01
C PRO A 82 6.41 -5.40 14.52
N VAL A 83 6.37 -6.57 15.16
CA VAL A 83 6.67 -6.69 16.59
C VAL A 83 8.09 -6.19 16.90
N PHE A 84 9.07 -6.51 16.05
CA PHE A 84 10.44 -6.00 16.20
C PHE A 84 10.52 -4.49 16.00
N PHE A 85 9.82 -3.93 15.03
CA PHE A 85 9.80 -2.48 14.81
C PHE A 85 9.12 -1.74 15.97
N PHE A 86 8.02 -2.26 16.49
CA PHE A 86 7.37 -1.70 17.68
C PHE A 86 8.27 -1.81 18.93
N ALA A 87 8.99 -2.92 19.09
CA ALA A 87 9.95 -3.08 20.17
C ALA A 87 11.09 -2.04 20.08
N ILE A 88 11.61 -1.78 18.88
CA ILE A 88 12.60 -0.72 18.65
C ILE A 88 12.01 0.65 19.01
N GLY A 89 10.78 0.96 18.57
CA GLY A 89 10.09 2.21 18.92
C GLY A 89 9.92 2.39 20.42
N SER A 90 9.50 1.34 21.13
CA SER A 90 9.38 1.34 22.60
C SER A 90 10.74 1.53 23.29
N ALA A 91 11.79 0.88 22.78
CA ALA A 91 13.14 1.05 23.31
C ALA A 91 13.67 2.48 23.13
N LEU A 92 13.42 3.10 21.99
CA LEU A 92 13.78 4.51 21.71
C LEU A 92 13.00 5.45 22.61
N PHE A 93 11.71 5.20 22.81
CA PHE A 93 10.88 5.99 23.72
C PHE A 93 11.47 6.00 25.15
N VAL A 94 11.78 4.82 25.70
CA VAL A 94 12.38 4.71 27.05
C VAL A 94 13.78 5.30 27.10
N TYR A 95 14.58 5.11 26.04
CA TYR A 95 15.93 5.67 25.95
C TYR A 95 15.92 7.20 26.08
N TYR A 96 15.07 7.88 25.31
CA TYR A 96 14.99 9.35 25.34
C TYR A 96 14.24 9.89 26.56
N GLN A 97 13.39 9.08 27.21
CA GLN A 97 12.88 9.42 28.54
C GLN A 97 13.98 9.43 29.61
N GLN A 98 14.92 8.49 29.53
CA GLN A 98 16.05 8.43 30.46
C GLN A 98 17.14 9.47 30.12
N HIS A 99 17.19 9.97 28.89
CA HIS A 99 18.18 10.92 28.40
C HIS A 99 17.53 12.12 27.69
N PRO A 100 16.68 12.90 28.38
CA PRO A 100 15.94 13.99 27.73
C PRO A 100 16.84 15.10 27.16
N GLN A 101 18.06 15.24 27.70
CA GLN A 101 19.05 16.20 27.24
C GLN A 101 19.60 15.90 25.84
N LEU A 102 19.43 14.66 25.33
CA LEU A 102 19.85 14.26 23.99
C LEU A 102 18.80 14.60 22.92
N LEU A 103 17.61 15.00 23.36
CA LEU A 103 16.53 15.36 22.43
C LEU A 103 16.50 16.88 22.25
N PRO A 104 16.69 17.42 21.02
CA PRO A 104 16.56 18.85 20.76
C PRO A 104 15.18 19.38 21.14
N ALA A 105 15.11 20.59 21.68
CA ALA A 105 13.84 21.21 22.04
C ALA A 105 12.93 21.35 20.80
N GLY A 106 11.68 20.89 20.90
CA GLY A 106 10.72 20.92 19.81
C GLY A 106 10.97 19.88 18.68
N PHE A 107 11.80 18.87 18.94
CA PHE A 107 12.09 17.83 17.96
C PHE A 107 10.86 17.02 17.59
N ASN A 108 10.62 16.85 16.30
CA ASN A 108 9.55 15.99 15.80
C ASN A 108 9.87 14.51 16.05
N THR A 109 9.00 13.82 16.80
CA THR A 109 9.16 12.40 17.15
C THR A 109 9.23 11.47 15.95
N GLY A 110 8.74 11.88 14.78
CA GLY A 110 8.85 11.12 13.52
C GLY A 110 10.31 10.88 13.08
N GLY A 111 11.24 11.79 13.45
CA GLY A 111 12.68 11.67 13.15
C GLY A 111 13.52 10.95 14.21
N ILE A 112 12.92 10.37 15.26
CA ILE A 112 13.65 9.87 16.43
C ILE A 112 14.60 8.69 16.09
N LEU A 113 14.22 7.79 15.21
CA LEU A 113 15.07 6.68 14.77
C LEU A 113 16.28 7.16 13.93
N PRO A 114 16.13 8.01 12.91
CA PRO A 114 17.25 8.63 12.22
C PRO A 114 18.19 9.39 13.16
N LEU A 115 17.64 10.18 14.10
CA LEU A 115 18.43 10.89 15.09
C LEU A 115 19.29 9.92 15.90
N PHE A 116 18.70 8.88 16.47
CA PHE A 116 19.41 7.88 17.25
C PHE A 116 20.53 7.19 16.45
N VAL A 117 20.25 6.84 15.19
CA VAL A 117 21.23 6.19 14.32
C VAL A 117 22.44 7.06 14.07
N VAL A 118 22.23 8.37 13.88
CA VAL A 118 23.32 9.30 13.54
C VAL A 118 24.11 9.75 14.79
N THR A 119 23.45 9.88 15.95
CA THR A 119 24.08 10.42 17.16
C THR A 119 24.64 9.36 18.11
N GLU A 120 23.96 8.22 18.24
CA GLU A 120 24.26 7.24 19.28
C GLU A 120 24.94 5.97 18.76
N MET A 121 24.81 5.69 17.43
CA MET A 121 25.39 4.48 16.87
C MET A 121 26.87 4.69 16.45
N PRO A 122 27.74 3.67 16.62
CA PRO A 122 29.09 3.71 16.04
C PRO A 122 29.02 3.94 14.53
N VAL A 123 29.98 4.71 14.00
CA VAL A 123 29.99 5.17 12.59
C VAL A 123 29.78 4.03 11.58
N GLY A 124 30.41 2.88 11.77
CA GLY A 124 30.23 1.72 10.87
C GLY A 124 28.83 1.13 10.90
N ILE A 125 28.21 1.03 12.09
CA ILE A 125 26.85 0.51 12.27
C ILE A 125 25.85 1.54 11.72
N ALA A 126 26.02 2.82 12.00
CA ALA A 126 25.17 3.87 11.45
C ALA A 126 25.15 3.83 9.93
N GLY A 127 26.34 3.74 9.29
CA GLY A 127 26.44 3.60 7.83
C GLY A 127 25.75 2.37 7.28
N LEU A 128 25.85 1.22 7.97
CA LEU A 128 25.18 -0.03 7.57
C LEU A 128 23.66 0.09 7.66
N ILE A 129 23.13 0.69 8.73
CA ILE A 129 21.68 0.92 8.89
C ILE A 129 21.16 1.85 7.79
N ILE A 130 21.85 2.95 7.53
CA ILE A 130 21.49 3.89 6.47
C ILE A 130 21.49 3.17 5.10
N ALA A 131 22.55 2.41 4.79
CA ALA A 131 22.61 1.64 3.55
C ALA A 131 21.47 0.61 3.45
N ALA A 132 21.10 -0.06 4.53
CA ALA A 132 19.98 -1.00 4.57
C ALA A 132 18.63 -0.33 4.29
N ILE A 133 18.40 0.86 4.85
CA ILE A 133 17.18 1.65 4.59
C ILE A 133 17.10 2.05 3.11
N PHE A 134 18.21 2.54 2.53
CA PHE A 134 18.27 2.87 1.10
C PHE A 134 18.06 1.65 0.21
N ALA A 135 18.66 0.50 0.55
CA ALA A 135 18.49 -0.75 -0.20
C ALA A 135 17.03 -1.22 -0.18
N ALA A 136 16.35 -1.15 0.96
CA ALA A 136 14.94 -1.50 1.09
C ALA A 136 14.05 -0.55 0.26
N ALA A 137 14.29 0.76 0.34
CA ALA A 137 13.57 1.75 -0.46
C ALA A 137 13.76 1.52 -1.97
N GLN A 138 15.01 1.30 -2.41
CA GLN A 138 15.34 1.05 -3.81
C GLN A 138 14.67 -0.23 -4.34
N SER A 139 14.61 -1.29 -3.53
CA SER A 139 13.91 -2.53 -3.88
C SER A 139 12.42 -2.29 -4.16
N SER A 140 11.75 -1.54 -3.29
CA SER A 140 10.32 -1.20 -3.45
C SER A 140 10.07 -0.32 -4.68
N ILE A 141 10.89 0.73 -4.87
CA ILE A 141 10.79 1.63 -6.03
C ILE A 141 10.99 0.85 -7.34
N SER A 142 12.00 -0.02 -7.40
CA SER A 142 12.29 -0.82 -8.60
C SER A 142 11.12 -1.76 -8.95
N SER A 143 10.52 -2.42 -7.96
CA SER A 143 9.34 -3.28 -8.16
C SER A 143 8.15 -2.49 -8.67
N SER A 144 7.86 -1.34 -8.08
CA SER A 144 6.74 -0.47 -8.48
C SER A 144 6.92 0.07 -9.91
N LEU A 145 8.10 0.57 -10.27
CA LEU A 145 8.39 1.07 -11.61
C LEU A 145 8.30 -0.03 -12.66
N ASN A 146 8.78 -1.24 -12.34
CA ASN A 146 8.66 -2.40 -13.23
C ASN A 146 7.19 -2.81 -13.43
N SER A 147 6.38 -2.77 -12.37
CA SER A 147 4.94 -3.06 -12.44
C SER A 147 4.19 -2.05 -13.30
N ILE A 148 4.46 -0.75 -13.14
CA ILE A 148 3.90 0.32 -14.00
C ILE A 148 4.25 0.06 -15.47
N SER A 149 5.52 -0.24 -15.75
CA SER A 149 6.00 -0.50 -17.10
C SER A 149 5.36 -1.75 -17.70
N SER A 150 5.20 -2.80 -16.92
CA SER A 150 4.55 -4.04 -17.33
C SER A 150 3.08 -3.82 -17.68
N CYS A 151 2.32 -3.18 -16.81
CA CYS A 151 0.91 -2.83 -17.05
C CYS A 151 0.76 -1.93 -18.29
N PHE A 152 1.61 -0.91 -18.43
CA PHE A 152 1.56 -0.02 -19.59
C PHE A 152 1.81 -0.80 -20.90
N ASN A 153 2.80 -1.69 -20.90
CA ASN A 153 3.10 -2.50 -22.07
C ASN A 153 1.98 -3.47 -22.43
N SER A 154 1.41 -4.19 -21.45
CA SER A 154 0.37 -5.19 -21.69
C SER A 154 -0.99 -4.56 -22.02
N ASP A 155 -1.39 -3.56 -21.24
CA ASP A 155 -2.77 -3.11 -21.26
C ASP A 155 -3.00 -1.90 -22.18
N ILE A 156 -1.97 -1.07 -22.37
CA ILE A 156 -2.07 0.14 -23.19
C ILE A 156 -1.35 -0.06 -24.51
N TYR A 157 -0.05 -0.30 -24.48
CA TYR A 157 0.75 -0.30 -25.69
C TYR A 157 0.41 -1.44 -26.64
N GLN A 158 0.18 -2.67 -26.14
CA GLN A 158 -0.19 -3.81 -26.99
C GLN A 158 -1.62 -3.70 -27.51
N ARG A 159 -2.56 -3.20 -26.69
CA ARG A 159 -3.97 -3.06 -27.10
C ARG A 159 -4.18 -1.93 -28.10
N LEU A 160 -3.50 -0.79 -27.96
CA LEU A 160 -3.60 0.34 -28.86
C LEU A 160 -2.77 0.17 -30.14
N SER A 161 -1.78 -0.71 -30.14
CA SER A 161 -0.92 -0.95 -31.29
C SER A 161 -1.45 -2.10 -32.13
N HIS A 162 -2.03 -1.81 -33.29
CA HIS A 162 -2.53 -2.82 -34.24
C HIS A 162 -1.42 -3.64 -34.92
N LYS A 163 -0.14 -3.33 -34.72
CA LYS A 163 0.99 -4.08 -35.33
C LYS A 163 1.68 -4.94 -34.26
N LYS A 164 2.01 -6.21 -34.66
CA LYS A 164 2.91 -7.05 -33.86
C LYS A 164 4.26 -6.33 -33.71
N ARG A 165 4.60 -5.93 -32.50
CA ARG A 165 5.83 -5.18 -32.19
C ARG A 165 6.95 -6.15 -31.83
N THR A 166 8.17 -5.80 -32.27
CA THR A 166 9.36 -6.57 -31.91
C THR A 166 9.68 -6.49 -30.42
N PRO A 167 10.31 -7.53 -29.83
CA PRO A 167 10.74 -7.50 -28.44
C PRO A 167 11.60 -6.27 -28.08
N GLU A 168 12.43 -5.81 -29.03
CA GLU A 168 13.24 -4.61 -28.86
C GLU A 168 12.40 -3.33 -28.64
N ASN A 169 11.33 -3.16 -29.42
CA ASN A 169 10.44 -2.01 -29.25
C ASN A 169 9.69 -2.04 -27.93
N ARG A 170 9.28 -3.23 -27.46
CA ARG A 170 8.67 -3.40 -26.13
C ARG A 170 9.65 -2.98 -25.04
N MET A 171 10.91 -3.40 -25.15
CA MET A 171 11.95 -3.03 -24.18
C MET A 171 12.24 -1.53 -24.18
N LYS A 172 12.30 -0.89 -25.36
CA LYS A 172 12.48 0.58 -25.44
C LYS A 172 11.35 1.34 -24.77
N ILE A 173 10.09 0.92 -25.03
CA ILE A 173 8.92 1.52 -24.38
C ILE A 173 8.94 1.27 -22.86
N ALA A 174 9.27 0.06 -22.43
CA ALA A 174 9.40 -0.26 -21.02
C ALA A 174 10.39 0.67 -20.31
N LYS A 175 11.58 0.86 -20.87
CA LYS A 175 12.60 1.77 -20.34
C LYS A 175 12.12 3.23 -20.31
N LEU A 176 11.42 3.67 -21.36
CA LEU A 176 10.87 5.03 -21.41
C LEU A 176 9.82 5.24 -20.32
N VAL A 177 8.91 4.28 -20.15
CA VAL A 177 7.87 4.34 -19.10
C VAL A 177 8.50 4.39 -17.71
N ILE A 178 9.51 3.56 -17.44
CA ILE A 178 10.25 3.58 -16.16
C ILE A 178 10.89 4.95 -15.94
N LEU A 179 11.54 5.52 -16.96
CA LEU A 179 12.17 6.83 -16.85
C LEU A 179 11.15 7.93 -16.54
N VAL A 180 10.04 7.97 -17.31
CA VAL A 180 9.00 8.99 -17.12
C VAL A 180 8.31 8.83 -15.76
N ALA A 181 7.93 7.61 -15.38
CA ALA A 181 7.31 7.34 -14.09
C ALA A 181 8.28 7.67 -12.94
N GLY A 182 9.56 7.35 -13.07
CA GLY A 182 10.59 7.69 -12.09
C GLY A 182 10.76 9.20 -11.93
N LEU A 183 10.79 9.96 -13.02
CA LEU A 183 10.86 11.43 -12.98
C LEU A 183 9.63 12.05 -12.31
N ILE A 184 8.42 11.57 -12.66
CA ILE A 184 7.18 12.04 -12.04
C ILE A 184 7.18 11.73 -10.55
N SER A 185 7.56 10.50 -10.16
CA SER A 185 7.63 10.09 -8.75
C SER A 185 8.66 10.91 -7.97
N SER A 186 9.81 11.20 -8.57
CA SER A 186 10.84 12.05 -7.95
C SER A 186 10.36 13.48 -7.77
N ALA A 187 9.71 14.06 -8.77
CA ALA A 187 9.13 15.40 -8.67
C ALA A 187 8.04 15.47 -7.60
N ALA A 188 7.16 14.46 -7.55
CA ALA A 188 6.12 14.37 -6.52
C ALA A 188 6.73 14.21 -5.11
N SER A 189 7.80 13.43 -4.97
CA SER A 189 8.51 13.27 -3.68
C SER A 189 9.14 14.58 -3.20
N VAL A 190 9.77 15.32 -4.11
CA VAL A 190 10.34 16.65 -3.78
C VAL A 190 9.23 17.61 -3.35
N TRP A 191 8.10 17.62 -4.07
CA TRP A 191 6.95 18.45 -3.72
C TRP A 191 6.38 18.09 -2.34
N LEU A 192 6.25 16.80 -2.03
CA LEU A 192 5.79 16.32 -0.71
C LEU A 192 6.75 16.71 0.43
N VAL A 193 8.07 16.62 0.20
CA VAL A 193 9.06 17.02 1.21
C VAL A 193 9.04 18.54 1.48
N MET A 194 8.63 19.33 0.49
CA MET A 194 8.46 20.79 0.65
C MET A 194 7.15 21.15 1.36
N ALA A 195 6.19 20.22 1.42
CA ALA A 195 4.99 20.32 2.26
C ALA A 195 5.32 19.97 3.72
N ASP A 196 4.46 20.34 4.66
CA ASP A 196 4.69 20.06 6.08
C ASP A 196 4.75 18.55 6.33
N GLU A 197 5.77 18.07 7.06
CA GLU A 197 6.02 16.64 7.30
C GLU A 197 4.86 15.92 7.99
N SER A 198 4.07 16.62 8.79
CA SER A 198 2.90 16.06 9.47
C SER A 198 1.81 15.59 8.50
N GLU A 199 1.75 16.16 7.30
CA GLU A 199 0.75 15.86 6.30
C GLU A 199 1.15 14.76 5.31
N ILE A 200 2.45 14.37 5.26
CA ILE A 200 2.94 13.38 4.30
C ILE A 200 2.27 12.02 4.50
N TRP A 201 2.16 11.56 5.75
CA TRP A 201 1.51 10.29 6.09
C TRP A 201 0.03 10.28 5.71
N ASP A 202 -0.67 11.35 6.02
CA ASP A 202 -2.11 11.48 5.73
C ASP A 202 -2.35 11.62 4.22
N ALA A 203 -1.52 12.37 3.52
CA ALA A 203 -1.55 12.47 2.06
C ALA A 203 -1.31 11.10 1.39
N PHE A 204 -0.31 10.36 1.85
CA PHE A 204 0.00 9.02 1.34
C PHE A 204 -1.16 8.05 1.54
N ASN A 205 -1.71 7.95 2.75
CA ASN A 205 -2.83 7.07 3.04
C ASN A 205 -4.12 7.51 2.33
N SER A 206 -4.33 8.80 2.16
CA SER A 206 -5.45 9.34 1.37
C SER A 206 -5.35 8.92 -0.09
N LEU A 207 -4.16 8.96 -0.69
CA LEU A 207 -3.92 8.50 -2.07
C LEU A 207 -4.14 6.99 -2.20
N ILE A 208 -3.67 6.20 -1.23
CA ILE A 208 -3.95 4.75 -1.19
C ILE A 208 -5.45 4.50 -1.09
N GLY A 209 -6.15 5.20 -0.22
CA GLY A 209 -7.60 5.06 -0.08
C GLY A 209 -8.36 5.46 -1.34
N LEU A 210 -7.98 6.59 -1.95
CA LEU A 210 -8.61 7.13 -3.16
C LEU A 210 -8.43 6.20 -4.37
N MET A 211 -7.25 5.60 -4.52
CA MET A 211 -6.96 4.71 -5.66
C MET A 211 -7.22 3.24 -5.36
N GLY A 212 -6.87 2.79 -4.17
CA GLY A 212 -7.00 1.40 -3.75
C GLY A 212 -8.45 0.98 -3.52
N GLY A 213 -9.28 1.86 -2.98
CA GLY A 213 -10.70 1.60 -2.76
C GLY A 213 -11.44 1.21 -4.04
N PRO A 214 -11.45 2.07 -5.08
CA PRO A 214 -12.07 1.74 -6.37
C PRO A 214 -11.52 0.45 -7.00
N MET A 215 -10.23 0.20 -6.90
CA MET A 215 -9.61 -1.03 -7.41
C MET A 215 -10.13 -2.26 -6.66
N THR A 216 -10.14 -2.24 -5.33
CA THR A 216 -10.72 -3.34 -4.52
C THR A 216 -12.16 -3.59 -4.89
N GLY A 217 -12.97 -2.52 -5.00
CA GLY A 217 -14.37 -2.61 -5.38
C GLY A 217 -14.57 -3.22 -6.76
N LEU A 218 -13.70 -2.88 -7.72
CA LEU A 218 -13.73 -3.44 -9.07
C LEU A 218 -13.49 -4.97 -9.06
N PHE A 219 -12.48 -5.43 -8.31
CA PHE A 219 -12.22 -6.86 -8.15
C PHE A 219 -13.36 -7.58 -7.43
N MET A 220 -13.88 -7.00 -6.36
CA MET A 220 -15.07 -7.55 -5.66
C MET A 220 -16.28 -7.64 -6.59
N LEU A 221 -16.54 -6.60 -7.38
CA LEU A 221 -17.61 -6.57 -8.35
C LEU A 221 -17.45 -7.70 -9.39
N GLY A 222 -16.25 -7.85 -9.96
CA GLY A 222 -15.97 -8.86 -10.97
C GLY A 222 -16.04 -10.31 -10.44
N ILE A 223 -15.59 -10.56 -9.21
CA ILE A 223 -15.55 -11.90 -8.62
C ILE A 223 -16.94 -12.34 -8.12
N PHE A 224 -17.66 -11.45 -7.42
CA PHE A 224 -18.87 -11.84 -6.71
C PHE A 224 -20.16 -11.58 -7.50
N PHE A 225 -20.15 -10.70 -8.52
CA PHE A 225 -21.36 -10.29 -9.22
C PHE A 225 -21.29 -10.62 -10.72
N LYS A 226 -21.80 -11.79 -11.09
CA LYS A 226 -21.80 -12.32 -12.48
C LYS A 226 -22.51 -11.42 -13.51
N ARG A 227 -23.38 -10.51 -13.07
CA ARG A 227 -24.11 -9.58 -13.94
C ARG A 227 -23.32 -8.29 -14.21
N ALA A 228 -22.21 -8.09 -13.54
CA ALA A 228 -21.35 -6.93 -13.77
C ALA A 228 -20.75 -6.98 -15.19
N ASN A 229 -20.65 -5.83 -15.79
CA ASN A 229 -20.08 -5.65 -17.12
C ASN A 229 -19.13 -4.44 -17.15
N ALA A 230 -18.38 -4.30 -18.23
CA ALA A 230 -17.38 -3.23 -18.34
C ALA A 230 -17.96 -1.81 -18.15
N GLY A 231 -19.17 -1.57 -18.68
CA GLY A 231 -19.84 -0.26 -18.56
C GLY A 231 -20.22 0.06 -17.12
N SER A 232 -20.82 -0.90 -16.40
CA SER A 232 -21.18 -0.71 -14.99
C SER A 232 -19.94 -0.58 -14.09
N ALA A 233 -18.85 -1.27 -14.41
CA ALA A 233 -17.59 -1.17 -13.71
C ALA A 233 -16.95 0.22 -13.85
N VAL A 234 -16.94 0.78 -15.08
CA VAL A 234 -16.42 2.13 -15.35
C VAL A 234 -17.24 3.19 -14.61
N LEU A 235 -18.58 3.10 -14.68
CA LEU A 235 -19.46 4.00 -13.91
C LEU A 235 -19.23 3.84 -12.41
N GLY A 236 -19.06 2.61 -11.94
CA GLY A 236 -18.75 2.31 -10.55
C GLY A 236 -17.49 3.02 -10.07
N ILE A 237 -16.42 2.98 -10.86
CA ILE A 237 -15.16 3.68 -10.56
C ILE A 237 -15.37 5.19 -10.51
N ILE A 238 -16.07 5.77 -11.49
CA ILE A 238 -16.33 7.22 -11.53
C ILE A 238 -17.10 7.66 -10.28
N ILE A 239 -18.19 6.96 -9.95
CA ILE A 239 -19.00 7.25 -8.77
C ILE A 239 -18.15 7.10 -7.50
N SER A 240 -17.32 6.07 -7.42
CA SER A 240 -16.44 5.83 -6.28
C SER A 240 -15.45 6.96 -6.07
N VAL A 241 -14.79 7.44 -7.13
CA VAL A 241 -13.86 8.57 -7.04
C VAL A 241 -14.59 9.83 -6.57
N ILE A 242 -15.77 10.12 -7.11
CA ILE A 242 -16.58 11.28 -6.69
C ILE A 242 -16.98 11.13 -5.22
N THR A 243 -17.42 9.94 -4.79
CA THR A 243 -17.84 9.69 -3.40
C THR A 243 -16.68 9.83 -2.42
N VAL A 244 -15.49 9.30 -2.75
CA VAL A 244 -14.31 9.42 -1.89
C VAL A 244 -13.80 10.85 -1.84
N LEU A 245 -13.78 11.57 -2.96
CA LEU A 245 -13.44 13.00 -2.97
C LEU A 245 -14.46 13.81 -2.17
N GLY A 246 -15.74 13.52 -2.32
CA GLY A 246 -16.80 14.14 -1.51
C GLY A 246 -16.60 13.87 -0.01
N ALA A 247 -16.32 12.63 0.36
CA ALA A 247 -16.01 12.29 1.75
C ALA A 247 -14.79 13.05 2.30
N ARG A 248 -13.73 13.15 1.50
CA ARG A 248 -12.51 13.86 1.89
C ARG A 248 -12.71 15.36 2.11
N TYR A 249 -13.48 16.03 1.23
CA TYR A 249 -13.61 17.49 1.28
C TYR A 249 -14.84 17.99 2.01
N ALA A 250 -15.87 17.15 2.16
CA ALA A 250 -17.15 17.56 2.79
C ALA A 250 -17.34 16.96 4.20
N THR A 251 -16.46 16.09 4.67
CA THR A 251 -16.58 15.43 5.97
C THR A 251 -15.22 15.33 6.67
N ASP A 252 -15.25 15.22 8.00
CA ASP A 252 -14.05 14.96 8.82
C ASP A 252 -13.79 13.44 9.00
N LEU A 253 -14.22 12.61 8.04
CA LEU A 253 -14.02 11.17 8.09
C LEU A 253 -12.53 10.81 8.04
N ASN A 254 -12.17 9.88 8.89
CA ASN A 254 -10.82 9.35 8.91
C ASN A 254 -10.46 8.69 7.57
N PHE A 255 -9.26 8.94 7.06
CA PHE A 255 -8.81 8.47 5.75
C PHE A 255 -8.83 6.94 5.59
N PHE A 256 -8.78 6.16 6.68
CA PHE A 256 -8.92 4.71 6.63
C PHE A 256 -10.28 4.24 6.10
N PHE A 257 -11.31 5.07 6.18
CA PHE A 257 -12.60 4.78 5.56
C PHE A 257 -12.65 5.00 4.05
N TYR A 258 -11.72 5.76 3.47
CA TYR A 258 -11.74 6.03 2.02
C TYR A 258 -11.63 4.77 1.18
N GLY A 259 -10.82 3.79 1.62
CA GLY A 259 -10.74 2.48 0.97
C GLY A 259 -12.05 1.71 1.04
N VAL A 260 -12.73 1.75 2.18
CA VAL A 260 -14.03 1.09 2.41
C VAL A 260 -15.12 1.74 1.54
N ILE A 261 -15.24 3.07 1.65
CA ILE A 261 -16.24 3.86 0.89
C ILE A 261 -16.02 3.66 -0.60
N GLY A 262 -14.78 3.75 -1.07
CA GLY A 262 -14.42 3.55 -2.45
C GLY A 262 -14.83 2.16 -2.96
N SER A 263 -14.49 1.12 -2.22
CA SER A 263 -14.81 -0.26 -2.58
C SER A 263 -16.32 -0.51 -2.64
N LEU A 264 -17.04 -0.10 -1.60
CA LEU A 264 -18.50 -0.28 -1.52
C LEU A 264 -19.22 0.54 -2.60
N SER A 265 -18.76 1.75 -2.88
CA SER A 265 -19.33 2.59 -3.93
C SER A 265 -19.24 1.95 -5.31
N VAL A 266 -18.10 1.31 -5.66
CA VAL A 266 -17.98 0.57 -6.92
C VAL A 266 -18.93 -0.62 -6.95
N VAL A 267 -18.97 -1.40 -5.88
CA VAL A 267 -19.82 -2.60 -5.83
C VAL A 267 -21.30 -2.22 -5.93
N ILE A 268 -21.75 -1.27 -5.12
CA ILE A 268 -23.17 -0.87 -5.08
C ILE A 268 -23.59 -0.26 -6.42
N SER A 269 -22.83 0.73 -6.92
CA SER A 269 -23.17 1.37 -8.19
C SER A 269 -23.00 0.42 -9.37
N GLY A 270 -21.95 -0.41 -9.38
CA GLY A 270 -21.73 -1.41 -10.42
C GLY A 270 -22.87 -2.41 -10.54
N VAL A 271 -23.45 -2.85 -9.42
CA VAL A 271 -24.62 -3.75 -9.40
C VAL A 271 -25.89 -3.00 -9.83
N ILE A 272 -26.12 -1.79 -9.33
CA ILE A 272 -27.33 -1.00 -9.66
C ILE A 272 -27.36 -0.66 -11.15
N PHE A 273 -26.23 -0.27 -11.72
CA PHE A 273 -26.15 0.13 -13.12
C PHE A 273 -25.84 -0.99 -14.11
N ALA A 274 -25.61 -2.23 -13.62
CA ALA A 274 -25.37 -3.39 -14.50
C ALA A 274 -26.49 -3.60 -15.55
N PRO A 275 -27.79 -3.45 -15.24
CA PRO A 275 -28.85 -3.65 -16.22
C PRO A 275 -28.87 -2.61 -17.37
N LEU A 276 -28.23 -1.46 -17.23
CA LEU A 276 -28.18 -0.43 -18.24
C LEU A 276 -27.21 -0.72 -19.40
N PHE A 277 -26.37 -1.75 -19.24
CA PHE A 277 -25.34 -2.10 -20.22
C PHE A 277 -25.56 -3.55 -20.70
N ALA A 278 -25.07 -3.84 -21.91
CA ALA A 278 -25.12 -5.20 -22.46
C ALA A 278 -24.40 -6.18 -21.52
N PRO A 279 -24.97 -7.37 -21.30
CA PRO A 279 -24.34 -8.39 -20.46
C PRO A 279 -22.95 -8.74 -20.97
N ALA A 280 -22.02 -8.98 -20.04
CA ALA A 280 -20.69 -9.43 -20.40
C ALA A 280 -20.79 -10.77 -21.15
N PRO A 281 -20.00 -10.98 -22.22
CA PRO A 281 -19.95 -12.27 -22.87
C PRO A 281 -19.53 -13.33 -21.83
N PRO A 282 -20.09 -14.56 -21.91
CA PRO A 282 -19.71 -15.61 -20.99
C PRO A 282 -18.20 -15.85 -21.08
N LEU A 283 -17.53 -15.93 -19.92
CA LEU A 283 -16.13 -16.33 -19.85
C LEU A 283 -16.04 -17.78 -20.38
N THR A 284 -15.61 -17.94 -21.62
CA THR A 284 -15.23 -19.24 -22.14
C THR A 284 -13.87 -19.59 -21.56
N LEU A 285 -13.86 -20.48 -20.57
CA LEU A 285 -12.63 -21.02 -19.96
C LEU A 285 -11.85 -21.96 -20.92
N ASP A 286 -12.28 -22.05 -22.18
CA ASP A 286 -11.73 -22.95 -23.21
C ASP A 286 -10.57 -22.36 -24.03
N GLU A 287 -10.22 -21.11 -23.86
CA GLU A 287 -8.95 -20.65 -24.40
C GLU A 287 -7.81 -21.24 -23.55
N LYS A 288 -7.25 -22.35 -24.02
CA LYS A 288 -5.96 -22.87 -23.54
C LYS A 288 -5.00 -21.69 -23.47
N PRO A 289 -4.35 -21.48 -22.32
CA PRO A 289 -3.33 -20.44 -22.22
C PRO A 289 -2.32 -20.66 -23.37
N GLU A 290 -2.08 -19.62 -24.17
CA GLU A 290 -1.02 -19.66 -25.16
C GLU A 290 0.26 -20.14 -24.48
N PRO A 291 1.05 -21.01 -25.15
CA PRO A 291 2.24 -21.60 -24.56
C PRO A 291 3.12 -20.48 -24.00
N LYS A 292 3.50 -20.63 -22.73
CA LYS A 292 4.42 -19.73 -22.03
C LYS A 292 5.61 -19.46 -22.94
N VAL A 293 5.75 -18.22 -23.39
CA VAL A 293 6.97 -17.78 -24.05
C VAL A 293 8.07 -17.88 -23.01
N THR A 294 8.86 -18.93 -23.11
CA THR A 294 10.14 -19.04 -22.38
C THR A 294 10.98 -17.84 -22.77
N LEU A 295 11.32 -17.04 -21.77
CA LEU A 295 12.24 -15.90 -21.86
C LEU A 295 13.65 -16.37 -22.16
#